data_fb7677eae84bd6a437a3995c15876702
#
_entry.id   fb7677eae84bd6a437a3995c15876702
#
_cell.length_a   1.000
_cell.length_b   1.000
_cell.length_c   1.000
_cell.angle_alpha   90.00
_cell.angle_beta   90.00
_cell.angle_gamma   90.00
#
_symmetry.space_group_name_H-M   'P 1'
#
loop_
_entity.id
_entity.type
_entity.pdbx_description
1 polymer ?
#
loop_
_entity_poly.entity_id
_entity_poly.type
_entity_poly.pdbx_seq_one_letter_code
_entity_poly.pdbx_strand_id
1 'polypeptide(L)'
;FRQADPMIFQEKFELYQANPQAGKLILLKENFRSQIEVLEATNAIFTRLMDRQVGEIKYDDTHSLVAGSPGQKIAQPKHEMEYFIYDQQENANSSMDAEEEAPLTAGEIEVVAKEIIRLHNEEGADFKDITLLVQKRTHNDLIMSIFEKHGIPIVADGGAASYLQSLEVMIMLDTLRVINNPLNDYALVALLKSPMFRFDEDELTRISLQDGTGFFYQKI
;
A
#
# COMPACT_ATOMS: atom_id res chain seq x y z
N PHE A 1 4.88 15.23 9.61
CA PHE A 1 4.97 13.85 10.11
C PHE A 1 4.76 13.85 11.62
N ARG A 2 3.69 13.23 12.10
CA ARG A 2 3.27 13.18 13.52
C ARG A 2 3.08 14.55 14.20
N GLN A 3 2.86 15.63 13.43
CA GLN A 3 2.69 17.00 13.96
C GLN A 3 3.81 17.43 14.93
N ALA A 4 5.02 16.90 14.74
CA ALA A 4 6.18 17.35 15.49
C ALA A 4 6.64 18.70 14.93
N ASP A 5 6.93 19.64 15.83
CA ASP A 5 7.45 20.95 15.46
C ASP A 5 8.95 20.82 15.04
N PRO A 6 9.29 20.99 13.76
CA PRO A 6 10.66 20.89 13.28
C PRO A 6 11.52 22.09 13.69
N MET A 7 10.90 23.20 14.11
CA MET A 7 11.60 24.45 14.46
C MET A 7 12.58 24.27 15.60
N ILE A 8 12.26 23.44 16.59
CA ILE A 8 13.16 23.15 17.73
C ILE A 8 14.48 22.54 17.25
N PHE A 9 14.40 21.64 16.26
CA PHE A 9 15.60 21.05 15.66
C PHE A 9 16.35 22.07 14.81
N GLN A 10 15.63 22.88 14.04
CA GLN A 10 16.22 23.91 13.18
C GLN A 10 16.95 24.99 13.97
N GLU A 11 16.39 25.47 15.07
CA GLU A 11 17.04 26.41 15.98
C GLU A 11 18.36 25.88 16.52
N LYS A 12 18.41 24.60 16.90
CA LYS A 12 19.66 23.96 17.37
C LYS A 12 20.67 23.79 16.24
N PHE A 13 20.22 23.44 15.04
CA PHE A 13 21.05 23.32 13.86
C PHE A 13 21.72 24.66 13.53
N GLU A 14 20.95 25.75 13.43
CA GLU A 14 21.45 27.10 13.16
C GLU A 14 22.37 27.60 14.27
N LEU A 15 22.02 27.37 15.54
CA LEU A 15 22.84 27.74 16.69
C LEU A 15 24.23 27.05 16.65
N TYR A 16 24.30 25.75 16.41
CA TYR A 16 25.55 25.01 16.41
C TYR A 16 26.36 25.25 15.13
N GLN A 17 25.70 25.60 14.04
CA GLN A 17 26.38 26.03 12.80
C GLN A 17 27.04 27.41 12.99
N ALA A 18 26.33 28.34 13.63
CA ALA A 18 26.83 29.70 13.87
C ALA A 18 27.83 29.80 15.02
N ASN A 19 27.71 28.97 16.06
CA ASN A 19 28.53 29.04 17.26
C ASN A 19 29.04 27.65 17.69
N PRO A 20 30.27 27.27 17.26
CA PRO A 20 30.87 25.98 17.62
C PRO A 20 31.13 25.78 19.14
N GLN A 21 31.08 26.85 19.95
CA GLN A 21 31.17 26.75 21.41
C GLN A 21 29.84 26.31 22.06
N ALA A 22 28.72 26.55 21.42
CA ALA A 22 27.40 26.15 21.91
C ALA A 22 27.14 24.65 21.75
N GLY A 23 27.81 24.00 20.79
CA GLY A 23 27.67 22.58 20.52
C GLY A 23 28.40 22.17 19.25
N LYS A 24 28.41 20.86 18.98
CA LYS A 24 29.04 20.29 17.78
C LYS A 24 27.94 19.80 16.81
N LEU A 25 27.96 20.35 15.59
CA LEU A 25 27.15 19.86 14.50
C LEU A 25 27.89 18.74 13.76
N ILE A 26 27.21 17.58 13.62
CA ILE A 26 27.69 16.43 12.84
C ILE A 26 26.70 16.16 11.76
N LEU A 27 27.10 16.34 10.49
CA LEU A 27 26.26 16.10 9.33
C LEU A 27 26.45 14.65 8.87
N LEU A 28 25.38 13.85 8.92
CA LEU A 28 25.36 12.47 8.42
C LEU A 28 24.82 12.47 7.00
N LYS A 29 25.66 12.80 6.03
CA LYS A 29 25.30 12.96 4.61
C LYS A 29 25.52 11.70 3.79
N GLU A 30 26.45 10.86 4.22
CA GLU A 30 26.82 9.66 3.47
C GLU A 30 25.73 8.61 3.54
N ASN A 31 25.25 8.22 2.38
CA ASN A 31 24.33 7.09 2.18
C ASN A 31 25.10 5.89 1.64
N PHE A 32 25.01 4.75 2.30
CA PHE A 32 25.72 3.52 1.94
C PHE A 32 24.81 2.46 1.30
N ARG A 33 23.54 2.79 1.02
CA ARG A 33 22.54 1.86 0.49
C ARG A 33 22.24 2.11 -0.98
N SER A 34 21.92 3.35 -1.33
CA SER A 34 21.37 3.70 -2.64
C SER A 34 22.45 4.01 -3.65
N GLN A 35 22.22 3.70 -4.91
CA GLN A 35 23.08 4.11 -6.01
C GLN A 35 23.04 5.64 -6.20
N ILE A 36 24.07 6.20 -6.86
CA ILE A 36 24.22 7.64 -7.00
C ILE A 36 23.06 8.30 -7.72
N GLU A 37 22.48 7.62 -8.72
CA GLU A 37 21.36 8.13 -9.52
C GLU A 37 20.14 8.40 -8.65
N VAL A 38 19.84 7.51 -7.69
CA VAL A 38 18.74 7.68 -6.73
C VAL A 38 19.00 8.86 -5.81
N LEU A 39 20.25 9.02 -5.34
CA LEU A 39 20.62 10.12 -4.46
C LEU A 39 20.57 11.47 -5.18
N GLU A 40 21.10 11.56 -6.40
CA GLU A 40 21.07 12.77 -7.22
C GLU A 40 19.65 13.17 -7.60
N ALA A 41 18.81 12.21 -8.00
CA ALA A 41 17.40 12.48 -8.29
C ALA A 41 16.64 12.94 -7.06
N THR A 42 16.86 12.31 -5.90
CA THR A 42 16.30 12.74 -4.62
C THR A 42 16.73 14.17 -4.27
N ASN A 43 18.03 14.45 -4.34
CA ASN A 43 18.57 15.80 -4.09
C ASN A 43 17.98 16.84 -5.06
N ALA A 44 17.83 16.49 -6.35
CA ALA A 44 17.26 17.39 -7.36
C ALA A 44 15.79 17.75 -7.08
N ILE A 45 15.01 16.79 -6.60
CA ILE A 45 13.61 17.03 -6.21
C ILE A 45 13.57 17.93 -4.99
N PHE A 46 14.23 17.55 -3.91
CA PHE A 46 14.15 18.29 -2.64
C PHE A 46 14.72 19.70 -2.74
N THR A 47 15.78 19.90 -3.52
CA THR A 47 16.33 21.25 -3.78
C THR A 47 15.31 22.17 -4.45
N ARG A 48 14.37 21.61 -5.24
CA ARG A 48 13.34 22.39 -5.94
C ARG A 48 12.06 22.56 -5.13
N LEU A 49 11.70 21.54 -4.34
CA LEU A 49 10.43 21.50 -3.63
C LEU A 49 10.51 22.04 -2.20
N MET A 50 11.65 21.88 -1.53
CA MET A 50 11.78 22.27 -0.12
C MET A 50 12.42 23.65 0.01
N ASP A 51 11.63 24.58 0.47
CA ASP A 51 12.07 25.90 0.93
C ASP A 51 11.51 26.19 2.33
N ARG A 52 11.75 27.39 2.85
CA ARG A 52 11.21 27.78 4.16
C ARG A 52 9.70 27.92 4.22
N GLN A 53 9.01 28.02 3.07
CA GLN A 53 7.55 28.13 3.00
C GLN A 53 6.91 26.74 2.84
N VAL A 54 7.57 25.87 2.04
CA VAL A 54 7.12 24.52 1.77
C VAL A 54 8.13 23.54 2.40
N GLY A 55 7.80 22.99 3.56
CA GLY A 55 8.69 22.04 4.27
C GLY A 55 9.54 22.67 5.38
N GLU A 56 9.41 23.98 5.62
CA GLU A 56 10.03 24.72 6.74
C GLU A 56 11.57 24.73 6.77
N ILE A 57 12.22 23.92 5.95
CA ILE A 57 13.67 23.78 5.85
C ILE A 57 14.11 24.08 4.42
N LYS A 58 15.11 24.94 4.27
CA LYS A 58 15.77 25.14 2.97
C LYS A 58 16.73 23.96 2.73
N TYR A 59 16.38 23.11 1.75
CA TYR A 59 17.25 22.03 1.32
C TYR A 59 18.44 22.57 0.52
N ASP A 60 19.64 22.40 1.04
CA ASP A 60 20.88 22.88 0.43
C ASP A 60 21.98 21.80 0.52
N ASP A 61 23.20 22.16 0.16
CA ASP A 61 24.35 21.25 0.17
C ASP A 61 24.62 20.62 1.54
N THR A 62 24.17 21.20 2.64
CA THR A 62 24.34 20.62 3.98
C THR A 62 23.40 19.45 4.23
N HIS A 63 22.27 19.40 3.51
CA HIS A 63 21.23 18.38 3.59
C HIS A 63 21.36 17.32 2.50
N SER A 64 22.08 17.64 1.41
CA SER A 64 22.21 16.77 0.25
C SER A 64 22.85 15.43 0.60
N LEU A 65 22.24 14.35 0.11
CA LEU A 65 22.75 12.99 0.26
C LEU A 65 23.95 12.76 -0.64
N VAL A 66 24.97 12.07 -0.14
CA VAL A 66 26.21 11.76 -0.85
C VAL A 66 26.47 10.26 -0.82
N ALA A 67 26.91 9.68 -1.93
CA ALA A 67 27.30 8.28 -1.99
C ALA A 67 28.51 8.01 -1.06
N GLY A 68 28.33 7.11 -0.09
CA GLY A 68 29.31 6.81 0.94
C GLY A 68 30.39 5.82 0.52
N SER A 69 30.12 4.95 -0.47
CA SER A 69 31.07 3.95 -0.95
C SER A 69 31.49 4.18 -2.41
N PRO A 70 32.71 3.76 -2.80
CA PRO A 70 33.19 3.93 -4.17
C PRO A 70 32.33 3.25 -5.23
N GLY A 71 31.74 2.08 -4.93
CA GLY A 71 30.90 1.33 -5.85
C GLY A 71 29.58 2.01 -6.19
N GLN A 72 29.06 2.83 -5.28
CA GLN A 72 27.84 3.61 -5.51
C GLN A 72 28.05 4.82 -6.40
N LYS A 73 29.30 5.28 -6.57
CA LYS A 73 29.67 6.47 -7.35
C LYS A 73 29.78 6.21 -8.85
N ILE A 74 29.64 4.96 -9.25
CA ILE A 74 29.70 4.58 -10.66
C ILE A 74 28.28 4.62 -11.22
N ALA A 75 27.93 5.72 -11.88
CA ALA A 75 26.64 5.91 -12.51
C ALA A 75 26.38 4.86 -13.61
N GLN A 76 25.17 4.34 -13.63
CA GLN A 76 24.73 3.36 -14.63
C GLN A 76 23.44 3.86 -15.27
N PRO A 77 23.38 4.06 -16.61
CA PRO A 77 22.20 4.60 -17.28
C PRO A 77 20.90 3.85 -16.96
N LYS A 78 20.97 2.52 -16.79
CA LYS A 78 19.80 1.69 -16.43
C LYS A 78 19.27 1.89 -15.00
N HIS A 79 19.95 2.65 -14.16
CA HIS A 79 19.51 2.98 -12.80
C HIS A 79 18.96 4.40 -12.69
N GLU A 80 18.73 5.07 -13.81
CA GLU A 80 18.14 6.41 -13.84
C GLU A 80 16.73 6.38 -13.24
N MET A 81 16.38 7.46 -12.51
CA MET A 81 15.06 7.59 -11.93
C MET A 81 14.07 8.07 -13.00
N GLU A 82 12.97 7.36 -13.14
CA GLU A 82 11.88 7.70 -14.04
C GLU A 82 10.73 8.35 -13.27
N TYR A 83 10.11 9.37 -13.87
CA TYR A 83 8.96 10.08 -13.30
C TYR A 83 7.75 9.87 -14.21
N PHE A 84 6.70 9.29 -13.66
CA PHE A 84 5.43 9.14 -14.35
C PHE A 84 4.43 10.17 -13.84
N ILE A 85 3.89 10.98 -14.75
CA ILE A 85 2.84 11.93 -14.45
C ILE A 85 1.54 11.35 -15.00
N TYR A 86 0.62 11.03 -14.11
CA TYR A 86 -0.70 10.53 -14.45
C TYR A 86 -1.72 11.68 -14.36
N ASP A 87 -2.38 12.02 -15.48
CA ASP A 87 -3.44 13.02 -15.52
C ASP A 87 -4.79 12.35 -15.27
N GLN A 88 -5.40 12.72 -14.17
CA GLN A 88 -6.70 12.21 -13.76
C GLN A 88 -7.81 13.07 -14.34
N GLN A 89 -8.24 12.79 -15.57
CA GLN A 89 -9.31 13.51 -16.26
C GLN A 89 -10.72 13.20 -15.72
N GLU A 90 -10.92 12.81 -14.48
CA GLU A 90 -12.25 12.44 -14.02
C GLU A 90 -12.75 13.19 -12.78
N ASN A 91 -13.96 13.73 -12.98
CA ASN A 91 -14.89 14.21 -11.94
C ASN A 91 -14.47 15.43 -11.13
N ALA A 92 -14.40 16.57 -11.82
CA ALA A 92 -14.43 17.92 -11.23
C ALA A 92 -15.70 18.24 -10.39
N ASN A 93 -16.49 17.24 -10.01
CA ASN A 93 -17.74 17.40 -9.24
C ASN A 93 -17.65 16.95 -7.78
N SER A 94 -16.52 16.45 -7.31
CA SER A 94 -16.29 16.30 -5.88
C SER A 94 -15.64 17.60 -5.37
N SER A 95 -16.40 18.38 -4.62
CA SER A 95 -15.90 19.44 -3.75
C SER A 95 -14.98 18.78 -2.71
N MET A 96 -13.73 18.56 -3.08
CA MET A 96 -12.70 18.16 -2.12
C MET A 96 -12.28 19.41 -1.36
N ASP A 97 -12.47 19.40 -0.06
CA ASP A 97 -11.77 20.31 0.82
C ASP A 97 -10.27 20.16 0.54
N ALA A 98 -9.58 21.29 0.36
CA ALA A 98 -8.21 21.36 -0.13
C ALA A 98 -7.15 20.72 0.80
N GLU A 99 -7.56 20.02 1.85
CA GLU A 99 -6.70 19.34 2.83
C GLU A 99 -6.71 17.81 2.73
N GLU A 100 -7.59 17.21 1.90
CA GLU A 100 -7.55 15.77 1.67
C GLU A 100 -6.70 15.43 0.45
N GLU A 101 -5.62 14.70 0.68
CA GLU A 101 -4.79 14.13 -0.37
C GLU A 101 -5.64 13.27 -1.32
N ALA A 102 -5.46 13.47 -2.62
CA ALA A 102 -6.16 12.69 -3.63
C ALA A 102 -5.96 11.19 -3.40
N PRO A 103 -7.03 10.39 -3.34
CA PRO A 103 -6.90 8.95 -3.13
C PRO A 103 -6.18 8.29 -4.30
N LEU A 104 -5.34 7.30 -4.02
CA LEU A 104 -4.70 6.46 -5.04
C LEU A 104 -5.79 5.81 -5.91
N THR A 105 -5.73 6.01 -7.22
CA THR A 105 -6.76 5.56 -8.16
C THR A 105 -6.40 4.23 -8.81
N ALA A 106 -7.41 3.54 -9.32
CA ALA A 106 -7.20 2.32 -10.11
C ALA A 106 -6.31 2.58 -11.34
N GLY A 107 -6.45 3.75 -11.98
CA GLY A 107 -5.63 4.12 -13.14
C GLY A 107 -4.15 4.29 -12.82
N GLU A 108 -3.82 4.89 -11.67
CA GLU A 108 -2.41 4.99 -11.23
C GLU A 108 -1.83 3.61 -10.95
N ILE A 109 -2.59 2.72 -10.30
CA ILE A 109 -2.15 1.35 -10.03
C ILE A 109 -1.96 0.56 -11.33
N GLU A 110 -2.82 0.77 -12.33
CA GLU A 110 -2.68 0.17 -13.67
C GLU A 110 -1.38 0.64 -14.37
N VAL A 111 -1.02 1.92 -14.25
CA VAL A 111 0.25 2.43 -14.80
C VAL A 111 1.43 1.74 -14.10
N VAL A 112 1.40 1.66 -12.77
CA VAL A 112 2.43 0.96 -11.99
C VAL A 112 2.53 -0.52 -12.37
N ALA A 113 1.39 -1.21 -12.53
CA ALA A 113 1.37 -2.62 -12.91
C ALA A 113 2.01 -2.84 -14.30
N LYS A 114 1.69 -1.99 -15.27
CA LYS A 114 2.31 -2.03 -16.61
C LYS A 114 3.81 -1.80 -16.56
N GLU A 115 4.26 -0.86 -15.74
CA GLU A 115 5.68 -0.59 -15.59
C GLU A 115 6.43 -1.76 -14.94
N ILE A 116 5.87 -2.38 -13.91
CA ILE A 116 6.44 -3.59 -13.30
C ILE A 116 6.58 -4.71 -14.34
N ILE A 117 5.56 -4.90 -15.19
CA ILE A 117 5.60 -5.90 -16.26
C ILE A 117 6.67 -5.54 -17.31
N ARG A 118 6.81 -4.27 -17.67
CA ARG A 118 7.86 -3.80 -18.56
C ARG A 118 9.24 -4.12 -18.00
N LEU A 119 9.51 -3.74 -16.76
CA LEU A 119 10.77 -4.01 -16.07
C LEU A 119 11.08 -5.51 -16.01
N HIS A 120 10.06 -6.33 -15.75
CA HIS A 120 10.24 -7.79 -15.73
C HIS A 120 10.55 -8.37 -17.09
N ASN A 121 9.79 -8.00 -18.13
CA ASN A 121 9.88 -8.60 -19.46
C ASN A 121 11.04 -8.04 -20.29
N GLU A 122 11.32 -6.74 -20.20
CA GLU A 122 12.29 -6.06 -21.07
C GLU A 122 13.66 -5.93 -20.41
N GLU A 123 13.69 -5.73 -19.07
CA GLU A 123 14.93 -5.53 -18.34
C GLU A 123 15.36 -6.74 -17.51
N GLY A 124 14.49 -7.76 -17.41
CA GLY A 124 14.78 -9.00 -16.69
C GLY A 124 14.78 -8.85 -15.17
N ALA A 125 14.08 -7.84 -14.64
CA ALA A 125 13.96 -7.64 -13.19
C ALA A 125 13.10 -8.75 -12.58
N ASP A 126 13.55 -9.38 -11.50
CA ASP A 126 12.73 -10.31 -10.75
C ASP A 126 11.68 -9.56 -9.93
N PHE A 127 10.44 -10.05 -9.88
CA PHE A 127 9.37 -9.44 -9.05
C PHE A 127 9.77 -9.27 -7.58
N LYS A 128 10.58 -10.18 -7.03
CA LYS A 128 11.08 -10.11 -5.65
C LYS A 128 11.98 -8.92 -5.37
N ASP A 129 12.58 -8.33 -6.41
CA ASP A 129 13.51 -7.20 -6.31
C ASP A 129 12.78 -5.85 -6.47
N ILE A 130 11.47 -5.89 -6.78
CA ILE A 130 10.64 -4.70 -6.95
C ILE A 130 9.85 -4.45 -5.66
N THR A 131 9.89 -3.22 -5.18
CA THR A 131 9.15 -2.81 -3.98
C THR A 131 8.28 -1.60 -4.28
N LEU A 132 6.98 -1.72 -4.01
CA LEU A 132 6.03 -0.62 -4.09
C LEU A 132 5.90 0.05 -2.72
N LEU A 133 6.19 1.34 -2.65
CA LEU A 133 5.99 2.16 -1.47
C LEU A 133 4.72 3.00 -1.64
N VAL A 134 3.79 2.86 -0.71
CA VAL A 134 2.53 3.61 -0.69
C VAL A 134 2.39 4.37 0.62
N GLN A 135 1.72 5.51 0.57
CA GLN A 135 1.56 6.38 1.72
C GLN A 135 0.62 5.77 2.78
N LYS A 136 -0.46 5.13 2.35
CA LYS A 136 -1.50 4.55 3.22
C LYS A 136 -1.79 3.11 2.83
N ARG A 137 -2.08 2.27 3.82
CA ARG A 137 -2.44 0.85 3.63
C ARG A 137 -3.88 0.64 3.16
N THR A 138 -4.71 1.67 3.19
CA THR A 138 -6.14 1.61 2.82
C THR A 138 -6.38 1.16 1.38
N HIS A 139 -5.36 1.28 0.52
CA HIS A 139 -5.44 0.91 -0.89
C HIS A 139 -4.86 -0.48 -1.20
N ASN A 140 -4.40 -1.24 -0.19
CA ASN A 140 -3.78 -2.54 -0.40
C ASN A 140 -4.70 -3.51 -1.15
N ASP A 141 -5.98 -3.56 -0.81
CA ASP A 141 -6.93 -4.48 -1.47
C ASP A 141 -7.11 -4.15 -2.95
N LEU A 142 -7.16 -2.85 -3.30
CA LEU A 142 -7.25 -2.39 -4.68
C LEU A 142 -5.96 -2.74 -5.45
N ILE A 143 -4.79 -2.49 -4.85
CA ILE A 143 -3.49 -2.83 -5.43
C ILE A 143 -3.41 -4.35 -5.68
N MET A 144 -3.74 -5.15 -4.69
CA MET A 144 -3.73 -6.61 -4.79
C MET A 144 -4.64 -7.11 -5.90
N SER A 145 -5.87 -6.58 -6.01
CA SER A 145 -6.83 -6.98 -7.03
C SER A 145 -6.37 -6.66 -8.45
N ILE A 146 -5.72 -5.50 -8.65
CA ILE A 146 -5.18 -5.10 -9.96
C ILE A 146 -3.94 -5.92 -10.31
N PHE A 147 -3.03 -6.12 -9.36
CA PHE A 147 -1.82 -6.91 -9.58
C PHE A 147 -2.14 -8.38 -9.88
N GLU A 148 -3.15 -8.95 -9.21
CA GLU A 148 -3.65 -10.30 -9.50
C GLU A 148 -4.17 -10.42 -10.95
N LYS A 149 -4.92 -9.44 -11.45
CA LYS A 149 -5.39 -9.40 -12.85
C LYS A 149 -4.25 -9.41 -13.85
N HIS A 150 -3.13 -8.80 -13.49
CA HIS A 150 -1.92 -8.74 -14.33
C HIS A 150 -0.94 -9.91 -14.08
N GLY A 151 -1.27 -10.82 -13.17
CA GLY A 151 -0.39 -11.95 -12.82
C GLY A 151 0.89 -11.53 -12.09
N ILE A 152 0.89 -10.37 -11.42
CA ILE A 152 2.01 -9.87 -10.64
C ILE A 152 1.91 -10.43 -9.23
N PRO A 153 2.88 -11.26 -8.77
CA PRO A 153 2.90 -11.76 -7.41
C PRO A 153 3.21 -10.62 -6.44
N ILE A 154 2.38 -10.47 -5.40
CA ILE A 154 2.55 -9.41 -4.40
C ILE A 154 2.48 -9.97 -2.99
N VAL A 155 3.32 -9.44 -2.11
CA VAL A 155 3.24 -9.64 -0.66
C VAL A 155 2.99 -8.28 -0.02
N ALA A 156 1.85 -8.12 0.63
CA ALA A 156 1.49 -6.89 1.34
C ALA A 156 1.51 -7.12 2.86
N ASP A 157 2.14 -6.19 3.57
CA ASP A 157 2.15 -6.21 5.03
C ASP A 157 0.76 -5.80 5.56
N GLY A 158 0.11 -6.65 6.33
CA GLY A 158 -1.14 -6.30 7.02
C GLY A 158 -2.45 -6.72 6.35
N GLY A 159 -2.46 -7.73 5.50
CA GLY A 159 -3.66 -8.32 4.88
C GLY A 159 -4.64 -9.03 5.83
N ALA A 160 -4.82 -8.53 7.06
CA ALA A 160 -5.71 -9.13 8.05
C ALA A 160 -7.21 -8.97 7.73
N ALA A 161 -7.58 -7.98 6.91
CA ALA A 161 -8.99 -7.76 6.55
C ALA A 161 -9.55 -8.88 5.67
N SER A 162 -8.72 -9.47 4.82
CA SER A 162 -9.10 -10.56 3.91
C SER A 162 -9.23 -11.92 4.61
N TYR A 163 -8.51 -12.15 5.74
CA TYR A 163 -8.49 -13.47 6.38
C TYR A 163 -9.87 -13.91 6.87
N LEU A 164 -10.60 -13.03 7.55
CA LEU A 164 -11.95 -13.35 8.06
C LEU A 164 -13.01 -13.45 6.96
N GLN A 165 -12.71 -12.94 5.76
CA GLN A 165 -13.57 -12.99 4.58
C GLN A 165 -13.22 -14.16 3.65
N SER A 166 -12.17 -14.92 3.95
CA SER A 166 -11.84 -16.11 3.16
C SER A 166 -12.97 -17.14 3.28
N LEU A 167 -13.24 -17.85 2.20
CA LEU A 167 -14.32 -18.84 2.13
C LEU A 167 -14.21 -19.88 3.23
N GLU A 168 -12.99 -20.35 3.51
CA GLU A 168 -12.71 -21.36 4.51
C GLU A 168 -13.06 -20.89 5.93
N VAL A 169 -12.66 -19.64 6.24
CA VAL A 169 -12.95 -19.04 7.56
C VAL A 169 -14.46 -18.76 7.69
N MET A 170 -15.11 -18.28 6.64
CA MET A 170 -16.57 -18.07 6.64
C MET A 170 -17.32 -19.38 6.88
N ILE A 171 -16.94 -20.48 6.20
CA ILE A 171 -17.53 -21.82 6.42
C ILE A 171 -17.33 -22.28 7.87
N MET A 172 -16.15 -22.09 8.42
CA MET A 172 -15.87 -22.44 9.82
C MET A 172 -16.71 -21.61 10.80
N LEU A 173 -16.84 -20.31 10.56
CA LEU A 173 -17.69 -19.44 11.37
C LEU A 173 -19.16 -19.84 11.29
N ASP A 174 -19.67 -20.15 10.10
CA ASP A 174 -21.05 -20.61 9.92
C ASP A 174 -21.27 -21.98 10.56
N THR A 175 -20.29 -22.88 10.51
CA THR A 175 -20.30 -24.14 11.26
C THR A 175 -20.47 -23.89 12.76
N LEU A 176 -19.65 -22.98 13.34
CA LEU A 176 -19.76 -22.65 14.76
C LEU A 176 -21.09 -21.99 15.11
N ARG A 177 -21.62 -21.15 14.23
CA ARG A 177 -22.94 -20.52 14.40
C ARG A 177 -24.06 -21.56 14.43
N VAL A 178 -24.03 -22.56 13.53
CA VAL A 178 -25.00 -23.66 13.48
C VAL A 178 -24.88 -24.56 14.71
N ILE A 179 -23.68 -24.87 15.17
CA ILE A 179 -23.45 -25.64 16.40
C ILE A 179 -24.02 -24.90 17.62
N ASN A 180 -23.79 -23.60 17.69
CA ASN A 180 -24.29 -22.76 18.79
C ASN A 180 -25.82 -22.60 18.74
N ASN A 181 -26.39 -22.42 17.55
CA ASN A 181 -27.84 -22.28 17.33
C ASN A 181 -28.26 -22.87 15.99
N PRO A 182 -28.76 -24.12 15.92
CA PRO A 182 -29.19 -24.78 14.70
C PRO A 182 -30.43 -24.14 14.05
N LEU A 183 -31.14 -23.27 14.76
CA LEU A 183 -32.29 -22.53 14.24
C LEU A 183 -31.90 -21.26 13.47
N ASN A 184 -30.60 -21.00 13.29
CA ASN A 184 -30.10 -19.93 12.46
C ASN A 184 -30.08 -20.39 11.00
N ASP A 185 -31.20 -20.20 10.29
CA ASP A 185 -31.38 -20.65 8.92
C ASP A 185 -30.35 -20.08 7.95
N TYR A 186 -29.88 -18.85 8.14
CA TYR A 186 -28.86 -18.24 7.27
C TYR A 186 -27.53 -18.98 7.35
N ALA A 187 -27.04 -19.24 8.56
CA ALA A 187 -25.78 -19.97 8.75
C ALA A 187 -25.91 -21.43 8.29
N LEU A 188 -27.06 -22.06 8.56
CA LEU A 188 -27.35 -23.44 8.18
C LEU A 188 -27.38 -23.60 6.65
N VAL A 189 -28.11 -22.75 5.94
CA VAL A 189 -28.19 -22.79 4.49
C VAL A 189 -26.83 -22.49 3.85
N ALA A 190 -26.10 -21.50 4.38
CA ALA A 190 -24.74 -21.20 3.91
C ALA A 190 -23.79 -22.41 4.08
N LEU A 191 -23.89 -23.10 5.23
CA LEU A 191 -23.10 -24.29 5.51
C LEU A 191 -23.46 -25.45 4.56
N LEU A 192 -24.74 -25.71 4.34
CA LEU A 192 -25.21 -26.79 3.44
C LEU A 192 -24.80 -26.53 1.98
N LYS A 193 -24.84 -25.27 1.53
CA LYS A 193 -24.38 -24.85 0.19
C LYS A 193 -22.85 -24.89 0.05
N SER A 194 -22.11 -24.96 1.15
CA SER A 194 -20.65 -24.93 1.13
C SER A 194 -20.05 -26.16 0.43
N PRO A 195 -18.77 -26.10 0.01
CA PRO A 195 -18.06 -27.23 -0.56
C PRO A 195 -18.00 -28.49 0.34
N MET A 196 -18.29 -28.35 1.64
CA MET A 196 -18.36 -29.48 2.58
C MET A 196 -19.58 -30.36 2.35
N PHE A 197 -20.75 -29.76 2.15
CA PHE A 197 -22.03 -30.50 2.03
C PHE A 197 -22.55 -30.54 0.59
N ARG A 198 -22.28 -29.48 -0.20
CA ARG A 198 -22.55 -29.39 -1.65
C ARG A 198 -24.04 -29.52 -2.04
N PHE A 199 -24.95 -29.09 -1.19
CA PHE A 199 -26.35 -29.00 -1.57
C PHE A 199 -26.52 -27.92 -2.65
N ASP A 200 -27.27 -28.24 -3.68
CA ASP A 200 -27.65 -27.30 -4.71
C ASP A 200 -28.90 -26.47 -4.32
N GLU A 201 -29.21 -25.47 -5.11
CA GLU A 201 -30.34 -24.57 -4.84
C GLU A 201 -31.69 -25.27 -4.95
N ASP A 202 -31.79 -26.26 -5.84
CA ASP A 202 -33.04 -27.03 -6.02
C ASP A 202 -33.29 -27.97 -4.84
N GLU A 203 -32.25 -28.59 -4.31
CA GLU A 203 -32.31 -29.44 -3.11
C GLU A 203 -32.73 -28.62 -1.89
N LEU A 204 -32.07 -27.48 -1.66
CA LEU A 204 -32.44 -26.58 -0.56
C LEU A 204 -33.85 -26.03 -0.69
N THR A 205 -34.28 -25.74 -1.92
CA THR A 205 -35.65 -25.30 -2.19
C THR A 205 -36.69 -26.41 -1.91
N ARG A 206 -36.38 -27.64 -2.28
CA ARG A 206 -37.29 -28.79 -1.99
C ARG A 206 -37.45 -29.01 -0.49
N ILE A 207 -36.33 -28.88 0.28
CA ILE A 207 -36.38 -28.95 1.75
C ILE A 207 -37.25 -27.80 2.30
N SER A 208 -37.03 -26.58 1.81
CA SER A 208 -37.80 -25.42 2.25
C SER A 208 -39.29 -25.53 2.02
N LEU A 209 -39.69 -26.14 0.91
CA LEU A 209 -41.09 -26.32 0.50
C LEU A 209 -41.78 -27.53 1.15
N GLN A 210 -41.10 -28.34 1.96
CA GLN A 210 -41.74 -29.40 2.72
C GLN A 210 -42.79 -28.84 3.68
N ASP A 211 -43.94 -29.55 3.79
CA ASP A 211 -45.05 -29.15 4.63
C ASP A 211 -44.60 -29.08 6.13
N GLY A 212 -44.67 -27.89 6.68
CA GLY A 212 -44.35 -27.64 8.08
C GLY A 212 -44.12 -26.16 8.36
N THR A 213 -44.76 -25.64 9.39
CA THR A 213 -44.47 -24.33 9.96
C THR A 213 -43.31 -24.50 10.94
N GLY A 214 -42.07 -24.21 10.52
CA GLY A 214 -40.92 -24.34 11.39
C GLY A 214 -39.64 -23.84 10.75
N PHE A 215 -38.59 -23.81 11.55
CA PHE A 215 -37.23 -23.46 11.11
C PHE A 215 -36.71 -24.48 10.08
N PHE A 216 -35.83 -24.05 9.21
CA PHE A 216 -35.27 -24.89 8.16
C PHE A 216 -34.60 -26.17 8.71
N TYR A 217 -33.94 -26.08 9.87
CA TYR A 217 -33.36 -27.24 10.57
C TYR A 217 -34.38 -28.37 10.86
N GLN A 218 -35.64 -28.04 11.10
CA GLN A 218 -36.67 -29.03 11.42
C GLN A 218 -37.21 -29.75 10.19
N LYS A 219 -36.83 -29.28 9.00
CA LYS A 219 -37.27 -29.83 7.69
C LYS A 219 -36.19 -30.70 7.04
N ILE A 220 -34.94 -30.68 7.56
CA ILE A 220 -33.84 -31.57 7.16
C ILE A 220 -33.99 -32.92 7.84
#